data_68c250eca761c9168894bdc3d550dffe
#
_entry.id   68c250eca761c9168894bdc3d550dffe
#
_cell.length_a   1.000
_cell.length_b   1.000
_cell.length_c   1.000
_cell.angle_alpha   90.00
_cell.angle_beta   90.00
_cell.angle_gamma   90.00
#
_symmetry.space_group_name_H-M   'P 1'
#
loop_
_entity.id
_entity.type
_entity.pdbx_description
1 polymer ?
#
loop_
_entity_poly.entity_id
_entity_poly.type
_entity_poly.pdbx_seq_one_letter_code
_entity_poly.pdbx_strand_id
1 'polypeptide(L)'
;MSSLYVKLGILAAGLMLSGCMQSTTFEATNQTVFKPRDKELLAKVSYVKTPVPEAFRRAIVDYHRKEAPGSIVVDSDNHYLYLVQDGGKAIRYGITVGEEAMAWSGIAKIGSMTEWPPWHPTPGEISRLGVPKFVAPGPDNPMGSRALYLYSGGKDTLFRIHGTNQPEYIGASISSGCIRMTNEDVIDLYNRVKMGTIVVVLEPKHGDSPFNSQMALQGGGNSIQ
;
A
#
# COMPACT_ATOMS: atom_id res chain seq x y z
N MET A 1 -42.01 -71.69 38.56
CA MET A 1 -42.12 -71.18 37.19
C MET A 1 -41.89 -69.68 37.30
N SER A 2 -40.58 -69.21 37.22
CA SER A 2 -40.21 -67.82 37.35
C SER A 2 -39.75 -67.30 36.02
N SER A 3 -40.46 -66.31 35.49
CA SER A 3 -40.13 -65.60 34.23
C SER A 3 -39.24 -64.47 34.54
N LEU A 4 -37.98 -64.46 33.98
CA LEU A 4 -36.97 -63.50 34.13
C LEU A 4 -37.12 -62.49 32.98
N TYR A 5 -37.53 -61.26 33.27
CA TYR A 5 -37.53 -60.12 32.30
C TYR A 5 -36.18 -59.45 32.29
N VAL A 6 -35.46 -59.63 31.20
CA VAL A 6 -34.23 -58.86 30.91
C VAL A 6 -34.65 -57.53 30.32
N LYS A 7 -34.35 -56.41 31.05
CA LYS A 7 -34.52 -55.05 30.55
C LYS A 7 -33.27 -54.66 29.74
N LEU A 8 -33.42 -54.53 28.43
CA LEU A 8 -32.41 -54.02 27.55
C LEU A 8 -32.36 -52.48 27.65
N GLY A 9 -31.34 -51.95 28.29
CA GLY A 9 -31.09 -50.50 28.33
C GLY A 9 -30.38 -50.05 27.06
N ILE A 10 -31.05 -49.23 26.25
CA ILE A 10 -30.42 -48.56 25.09
C ILE A 10 -29.68 -47.35 25.59
N LEU A 11 -28.34 -47.40 25.53
CA LEU A 11 -27.44 -46.28 25.82
C LEU A 11 -27.30 -45.45 24.54
N ALA A 12 -28.01 -44.31 24.45
CA ALA A 12 -27.86 -43.36 23.37
C ALA A 12 -26.58 -42.56 23.61
N ALA A 13 -25.51 -42.91 22.90
CA ALA A 13 -24.29 -42.12 22.85
C ALA A 13 -24.51 -40.89 21.94
N GLY A 14 -24.77 -39.74 22.54
CA GLY A 14 -24.79 -38.47 21.84
C GLY A 14 -23.40 -38.08 21.38
N LEU A 15 -23.10 -38.15 20.07
CA LEU A 15 -21.92 -37.54 19.46
C LEU A 15 -22.10 -36.02 19.52
N MET A 16 -21.44 -35.35 20.44
CA MET A 16 -21.20 -33.92 20.41
C MET A 16 -20.18 -33.68 19.31
N LEU A 17 -20.64 -33.29 18.12
CA LEU A 17 -19.82 -32.66 17.09
C LEU A 17 -19.45 -31.27 17.59
N SER A 18 -18.36 -31.16 18.35
CA SER A 18 -17.67 -29.90 18.57
C SER A 18 -17.11 -29.43 17.22
N GLY A 19 -17.92 -28.67 16.51
CA GLY A 19 -17.43 -27.93 15.36
C GLY A 19 -16.38 -26.92 15.85
N CYS A 20 -15.10 -27.28 15.75
CA CYS A 20 -14.04 -26.30 15.75
C CYS A 20 -14.29 -25.39 14.54
N MET A 21 -14.95 -24.28 14.77
CA MET A 21 -14.94 -23.15 13.86
C MET A 21 -13.50 -22.65 13.84
N GLN A 22 -12.69 -23.24 12.96
CA GLN A 22 -11.36 -22.73 12.67
C GLN A 22 -11.56 -21.36 12.04
N SER A 23 -11.31 -20.32 12.81
CA SER A 23 -11.07 -18.96 12.31
C SER A 23 -9.73 -18.97 11.56
N THR A 24 -9.71 -19.54 10.38
CA THR A 24 -8.52 -19.75 9.53
C THR A 24 -8.16 -18.53 8.69
N THR A 25 -8.76 -17.36 8.91
CA THR A 25 -8.66 -16.28 7.92
C THR A 25 -7.65 -15.19 8.24
N PHE A 26 -7.14 -15.05 9.46
CA PHE A 26 -6.31 -13.92 9.83
C PHE A 26 -4.80 -14.10 9.63
N GLU A 27 -4.25 -15.29 9.81
CA GLU A 27 -2.80 -15.51 9.60
C GLU A 27 -2.42 -15.63 8.11
N ALA A 28 -3.28 -16.17 7.28
CA ALA A 28 -3.03 -16.31 5.83
C ALA A 28 -2.96 -14.98 5.08
N THR A 29 -3.55 -13.89 5.63
CA THR A 29 -3.58 -12.58 4.99
C THR A 29 -2.30 -11.77 5.16
N ASN A 30 -1.41 -12.15 6.06
CA ASN A 30 -0.17 -11.40 6.32
C ASN A 30 1.05 -11.91 5.54
N GLN A 31 0.91 -13.00 4.77
CA GLN A 31 2.01 -13.54 3.97
C GLN A 31 1.96 -12.99 2.53
N THR A 32 3.02 -12.35 2.12
CA THR A 32 3.20 -11.91 0.74
C THR A 32 3.49 -13.10 -0.16
N VAL A 33 2.73 -13.23 -1.25
CA VAL A 33 3.00 -14.23 -2.30
C VAL A 33 4.01 -13.66 -3.29
N PHE A 34 5.23 -14.21 -3.30
CA PHE A 34 6.28 -13.83 -4.24
C PHE A 34 6.29 -14.77 -5.44
N LYS A 35 6.28 -14.21 -6.65
CA LYS A 35 6.57 -14.96 -7.88
C LYS A 35 8.05 -15.41 -7.91
N PRO A 36 8.41 -16.47 -8.66
CA PRO A 36 9.82 -16.89 -8.78
C PRO A 36 10.75 -15.74 -9.18
N ARG A 37 10.34 -14.91 -10.15
CA ARG A 37 11.08 -13.72 -10.57
C ARG A 37 11.28 -12.70 -9.46
N ASP A 38 10.27 -12.50 -8.60
CA ASP A 38 10.39 -11.58 -7.47
C ASP A 38 11.47 -12.06 -6.49
N LYS A 39 11.45 -13.35 -6.15
CA LYS A 39 12.46 -13.94 -5.26
C LYS A 39 13.86 -13.81 -5.83
N GLU A 40 14.02 -14.08 -7.13
CA GLU A 40 15.30 -13.97 -7.82
C GLU A 40 15.85 -12.54 -7.80
N LEU A 41 15.02 -11.54 -8.17
CA LEU A 41 15.45 -10.15 -8.24
C LEU A 41 15.69 -9.55 -6.86
N LEU A 42 14.82 -9.82 -5.87
CA LEU A 42 15.01 -9.36 -4.49
C LEU A 42 16.23 -9.99 -3.80
N ALA A 43 16.70 -11.14 -4.25
CA ALA A 43 17.95 -11.73 -3.77
C ALA A 43 19.20 -11.02 -4.32
N LYS A 44 19.07 -10.26 -5.42
CA LYS A 44 20.19 -9.59 -6.13
C LYS A 44 20.27 -8.09 -5.87
N VAL A 45 19.45 -7.54 -4.93
CA VAL A 45 19.50 -6.11 -4.60
C VAL A 45 20.89 -5.73 -4.07
N SER A 46 21.40 -4.58 -4.51
CA SER A 46 22.69 -4.05 -4.04
C SER A 46 22.53 -3.11 -2.84
N TYR A 47 21.32 -2.56 -2.61
CA TYR A 47 21.06 -1.69 -1.47
C TYR A 47 21.00 -2.47 -0.15
N VAL A 48 21.34 -1.78 0.93
CA VAL A 48 21.29 -2.35 2.28
C VAL A 48 19.83 -2.59 2.66
N LYS A 49 19.48 -3.84 2.99
CA LYS A 49 18.14 -4.19 3.50
C LYS A 49 18.00 -3.68 4.93
N THR A 50 17.65 -2.42 5.05
CA THR A 50 17.41 -1.79 6.35
C THR A 50 16.08 -2.30 6.92
N PRO A 51 16.05 -2.78 8.18
CA PRO A 51 14.80 -3.16 8.83
C PRO A 51 13.86 -1.95 8.91
N VAL A 52 12.62 -2.14 8.45
CA VAL A 52 11.57 -1.13 8.62
C VAL A 52 11.32 -0.92 10.11
N PRO A 53 11.30 0.34 10.60
CA PRO A 53 10.96 0.62 11.99
C PRO A 53 9.63 -0.02 12.38
N GLU A 54 9.51 -0.53 13.60
CA GLU A 54 8.36 -1.33 14.03
C GLU A 54 7.02 -0.62 13.79
N ALA A 55 6.95 0.67 14.04
CA ALA A 55 5.76 1.48 13.81
C ALA A 55 5.27 1.45 12.35
N PHE A 56 6.18 1.30 11.40
CA PHE A 56 5.89 1.31 9.96
C PHE A 56 5.83 -0.09 9.33
N ARG A 57 5.99 -1.14 10.12
CA ARG A 57 5.80 -2.51 9.61
C ARG A 57 4.35 -2.73 9.23
N ARG A 58 4.17 -3.53 8.17
CA ARG A 58 2.83 -3.95 7.76
C ARG A 58 2.10 -4.64 8.92
N ALA A 59 0.86 -4.21 9.16
CA ALA A 59 0.01 -4.74 10.22
C ALA A 59 -1.47 -4.69 9.84
N ILE A 60 -2.26 -5.59 10.40
CA ILE A 60 -3.72 -5.48 10.37
C ILE A 60 -4.14 -4.61 11.55
N VAL A 61 -4.90 -3.57 11.27
CA VAL A 61 -5.34 -2.58 12.25
C VAL A 61 -6.85 -2.38 12.20
N ASP A 62 -7.42 -1.86 13.28
CA ASP A 62 -8.79 -1.36 13.27
C ASP A 62 -8.89 -0.13 12.37
N TYR A 63 -9.98 -0.06 11.60
CA TYR A 63 -10.21 1.01 10.64
C TYR A 63 -11.64 1.51 10.74
N HIS A 64 -11.82 2.71 11.29
CA HIS A 64 -13.13 3.27 11.63
C HIS A 64 -13.53 4.46 10.73
N ARG A 65 -12.89 4.59 9.56
CA ARG A 65 -13.24 5.59 8.57
C ARG A 65 -14.28 5.03 7.60
N LYS A 66 -14.79 5.90 6.73
CA LYS A 66 -15.95 5.63 5.84
C LYS A 66 -15.61 5.00 4.49
N GLU A 67 -14.33 4.88 4.17
CA GLU A 67 -13.90 4.37 2.85
C GLU A 67 -14.28 2.89 2.71
N ALA A 68 -14.77 2.52 1.53
CA ALA A 68 -15.30 1.18 1.27
C ALA A 68 -14.18 0.12 1.27
N PRO A 69 -14.47 -1.12 1.68
CA PRO A 69 -13.56 -2.25 1.53
C PRO A 69 -13.03 -2.38 0.10
N GLY A 70 -11.75 -2.73 -0.03
CA GLY A 70 -11.03 -2.78 -1.30
C GLY A 70 -10.45 -1.43 -1.76
N SER A 71 -10.76 -0.32 -1.08
CA SER A 71 -10.14 0.98 -1.35
C SER A 71 -8.76 1.08 -0.73
N ILE A 72 -7.89 1.85 -1.37
CA ILE A 72 -6.63 2.32 -0.79
C ILE A 72 -6.85 3.70 -0.20
N VAL A 73 -6.29 3.95 0.98
CA VAL A 73 -6.27 5.28 1.61
C VAL A 73 -4.83 5.65 1.94
N VAL A 74 -4.38 6.80 1.47
CA VAL A 74 -3.04 7.34 1.73
C VAL A 74 -3.15 8.45 2.76
N ASP A 75 -2.47 8.27 3.87
CA ASP A 75 -2.32 9.24 4.95
C ASP A 75 -0.87 9.74 4.93
N SER A 76 -0.66 10.83 4.19
CA SER A 76 0.66 11.39 3.96
C SER A 76 1.27 11.97 5.25
N ASP A 77 0.45 12.53 6.15
CA ASP A 77 0.90 13.12 7.40
C ASP A 77 1.49 12.09 8.35
N ASN A 78 0.89 10.90 8.39
CA ASN A 78 1.31 9.82 9.29
C ASN A 78 2.22 8.79 8.60
N HIS A 79 2.52 8.95 7.31
CA HIS A 79 3.33 8.03 6.50
C HIS A 79 2.76 6.61 6.47
N TYR A 80 1.43 6.49 6.30
CA TYR A 80 0.74 5.22 6.17
C TYR A 80 -0.11 5.12 4.91
N LEU A 81 -0.15 3.93 4.36
CA LEU A 81 -1.12 3.52 3.37
C LEU A 81 -1.99 2.40 3.97
N TYR A 82 -3.29 2.51 3.78
CA TYR A 82 -4.26 1.53 4.25
C TYR A 82 -4.95 0.87 3.06
N LEU A 83 -4.97 -0.44 3.02
CA LEU A 83 -5.89 -1.21 2.17
C LEU A 83 -7.08 -1.63 3.03
N VAL A 84 -8.21 -0.96 2.81
CA VAL A 84 -9.43 -1.17 3.61
C VAL A 84 -9.97 -2.58 3.39
N GLN A 85 -10.31 -3.26 4.48
CA GLN A 85 -10.86 -4.62 4.51
C GLN A 85 -12.28 -4.60 5.07
N ASP A 86 -12.99 -5.72 4.91
CA ASP A 86 -14.26 -5.95 5.59
C ASP A 86 -14.09 -5.97 7.12
N GLY A 87 -15.21 -5.82 7.84
CA GLY A 87 -15.24 -5.94 9.29
C GLY A 87 -14.54 -4.81 10.06
N GLY A 88 -14.42 -3.61 9.47
CA GLY A 88 -13.81 -2.46 10.15
C GLY A 88 -12.30 -2.63 10.35
N LYS A 89 -11.62 -3.32 9.47
CA LYS A 89 -10.17 -3.55 9.47
C LYS A 89 -9.50 -2.93 8.25
N ALA A 90 -8.19 -2.74 8.32
CA ALA A 90 -7.35 -2.44 7.17
C ALA A 90 -5.98 -3.11 7.31
N ILE A 91 -5.35 -3.39 6.18
CA ILE A 91 -3.91 -3.67 6.15
C ILE A 91 -3.22 -2.31 6.06
N ARG A 92 -2.41 -2.00 7.07
CA ARG A 92 -1.61 -0.78 7.13
C ARG A 92 -0.19 -1.08 6.67
N TYR A 93 0.33 -0.24 5.79
CA TYR A 93 1.70 -0.27 5.30
C TYR A 93 2.38 1.04 5.65
N GLY A 94 3.66 0.99 6.01
CA GLY A 94 4.50 2.17 6.11
C GLY A 94 4.92 2.66 4.71
N ILE A 95 4.94 3.97 4.53
CA ILE A 95 5.31 4.60 3.26
C ILE A 95 6.33 5.71 3.46
N THR A 96 7.04 6.03 2.38
CA THR A 96 7.75 7.30 2.22
C THR A 96 6.90 8.17 1.30
N VAL A 97 6.79 9.45 1.61
CA VAL A 97 6.02 10.42 0.81
C VAL A 97 6.95 11.50 0.30
N GLY A 98 6.91 11.75 -1.02
CA GLY A 98 7.59 12.89 -1.62
C GLY A 98 6.83 14.20 -1.34
N GLU A 99 7.54 15.33 -1.23
CA GLU A 99 6.93 16.65 -0.99
C GLU A 99 5.83 16.99 -2.01
N GLU A 100 6.04 16.64 -3.28
CA GLU A 100 5.05 16.85 -4.34
C GLU A 100 3.78 16.00 -4.10
N ALA A 101 3.93 14.76 -3.60
CA ALA A 101 2.81 13.89 -3.26
C ALA A 101 2.10 14.33 -1.97
N MET A 102 2.80 15.01 -1.05
CA MET A 102 2.18 15.63 0.12
C MET A 102 1.28 16.80 -0.24
N ALA A 103 1.54 17.48 -1.35
CA ALA A 103 0.73 18.62 -1.82
C ALA A 103 -0.55 18.20 -2.53
N TRP A 104 -0.72 16.91 -2.88
CA TRP A 104 -1.89 16.43 -3.58
C TRP A 104 -2.83 15.64 -2.67
N SER A 105 -4.10 15.99 -2.70
CA SER A 105 -5.18 15.24 -2.05
C SER A 105 -6.34 15.03 -3.02
N GLY A 106 -7.15 14.02 -2.78
CA GLY A 106 -8.31 13.75 -3.60
C GLY A 106 -8.55 12.28 -3.87
N ILE A 107 -9.36 12.02 -4.90
CA ILE A 107 -9.75 10.66 -5.29
C ILE A 107 -9.17 10.35 -6.67
N ALA A 108 -8.48 9.23 -6.74
CA ALA A 108 -7.96 8.63 -7.96
C ALA A 108 -8.41 7.18 -8.10
N LYS A 109 -8.03 6.57 -9.21
CA LYS A 109 -8.16 5.14 -9.47
C LYS A 109 -6.82 4.60 -9.97
N ILE A 110 -6.54 3.35 -9.67
CA ILE A 110 -5.45 2.64 -10.35
C ILE A 110 -5.83 2.49 -11.82
N GLY A 111 -5.15 3.19 -12.71
CA GLY A 111 -5.39 3.14 -14.14
C GLY A 111 -4.44 2.20 -14.89
N SER A 112 -3.24 1.95 -14.32
CA SER A 112 -2.26 1.02 -14.85
C SER A 112 -1.45 0.39 -13.73
N MET A 113 -0.95 -0.82 -13.98
CA MET A 113 -0.17 -1.61 -13.02
C MET A 113 1.00 -2.26 -13.75
N THR A 114 2.22 -2.13 -13.23
CA THR A 114 3.42 -2.66 -13.86
C THR A 114 4.30 -3.41 -12.86
N GLU A 115 4.78 -4.58 -13.26
CA GLU A 115 5.79 -5.35 -12.52
C GLU A 115 7.18 -4.96 -12.99
N TRP A 116 8.08 -4.69 -12.06
CA TRP A 116 9.47 -4.31 -12.35
C TRP A 116 9.55 -3.24 -13.45
N PRO A 117 8.97 -2.04 -13.21
CA PRO A 117 8.91 -0.99 -14.22
C PRO A 117 10.31 -0.44 -14.53
N PRO A 118 10.56 0.04 -15.77
CA PRO A 118 11.68 0.93 -16.02
C PRO A 118 11.44 2.28 -15.34
N TRP A 119 12.50 3.03 -15.10
CA TRP A 119 12.39 4.41 -14.64
C TRP A 119 12.85 5.41 -15.71
N HIS A 120 11.98 6.36 -15.98
CA HIS A 120 12.23 7.51 -16.86
C HIS A 120 12.15 8.77 -15.99
N PRO A 121 13.27 9.25 -15.42
CA PRO A 121 13.26 10.46 -14.62
C PRO A 121 12.87 11.68 -15.45
N THR A 122 12.20 12.62 -14.80
CA THR A 122 11.87 13.93 -15.39
C THR A 122 13.16 14.74 -15.65
N PRO A 123 13.13 15.72 -16.55
CA PRO A 123 14.28 16.61 -16.75
C PRO A 123 14.75 17.29 -15.46
N GLY A 124 13.82 17.65 -14.56
CA GLY A 124 14.13 18.21 -13.24
C GLY A 124 14.86 17.24 -12.33
N GLU A 125 14.43 15.97 -12.29
CA GLU A 125 15.11 14.92 -11.53
C GLU A 125 16.52 14.65 -12.09
N ILE A 126 16.67 14.58 -13.42
CA ILE A 126 17.97 14.41 -14.07
C ILE A 126 18.92 15.53 -13.64
N SER A 127 18.47 16.80 -13.70
CA SER A 127 19.28 17.96 -13.34
C SER A 127 19.65 18.01 -11.87
N ARG A 128 18.72 17.65 -10.98
CA ARG A 128 18.91 17.70 -9.53
C ARG A 128 19.70 16.52 -8.98
N LEU A 129 19.46 15.31 -9.50
CA LEU A 129 19.99 14.05 -8.95
C LEU A 129 21.19 13.52 -9.72
N GLY A 130 21.52 14.09 -10.90
CA GLY A 130 22.61 13.59 -11.75
C GLY A 130 22.39 12.16 -12.25
N VAL A 131 21.13 11.72 -12.38
CA VAL A 131 20.78 10.36 -12.76
C VAL A 131 20.68 10.19 -14.27
N PRO A 132 20.84 8.95 -14.81
CA PRO A 132 20.66 8.65 -16.23
C PRO A 132 19.24 8.96 -16.69
N LYS A 133 19.06 9.28 -17.97
CA LYS A 133 17.72 9.50 -18.58
C LYS A 133 16.83 8.25 -18.60
N PHE A 134 17.39 7.08 -18.33
CA PHE A 134 16.70 5.80 -18.33
C PHE A 134 17.41 4.83 -17.38
N VAL A 135 16.62 4.17 -16.53
CA VAL A 135 17.09 3.04 -15.70
C VAL A 135 16.27 1.81 -16.06
N ALA A 136 16.93 0.75 -16.50
CA ALA A 136 16.27 -0.50 -16.88
C ALA A 136 15.55 -1.15 -15.68
N PRO A 137 14.53 -2.00 -15.92
CA PRO A 137 13.93 -2.83 -14.88
C PRO A 137 14.98 -3.65 -14.13
N GLY A 138 14.90 -3.66 -12.81
CA GLY A 138 15.86 -4.43 -12.02
C GLY A 138 15.77 -4.15 -10.52
N PRO A 139 16.57 -4.88 -9.73
CA PRO A 139 16.53 -4.81 -8.28
C PRO A 139 16.93 -3.45 -7.70
N ASP A 140 17.81 -2.72 -8.41
CA ASP A 140 18.33 -1.43 -7.96
C ASP A 140 17.62 -0.23 -8.62
N ASN A 141 16.56 -0.48 -9.40
CA ASN A 141 15.76 0.57 -10.01
C ASN A 141 14.96 1.34 -8.92
N PRO A 142 15.00 2.68 -8.91
CA PRO A 142 14.26 3.50 -7.92
C PRO A 142 12.74 3.26 -7.87
N MET A 143 12.15 2.79 -8.97
CA MET A 143 10.71 2.42 -9.01
C MET A 143 10.42 1.10 -8.28
N GLY A 144 11.44 0.34 -7.95
CA GLY A 144 11.30 -0.94 -7.26
C GLY A 144 10.56 -2.01 -8.06
N SER A 145 9.94 -2.93 -7.32
CA SER A 145 9.36 -4.16 -7.88
C SER A 145 8.00 -3.98 -8.55
N ARG A 146 7.24 -2.95 -8.19
CA ARG A 146 5.87 -2.68 -8.69
C ARG A 146 5.62 -1.18 -8.79
N ALA A 147 4.77 -0.79 -9.74
CA ALA A 147 4.20 0.55 -9.82
C ALA A 147 2.69 0.49 -10.09
N LEU A 148 1.93 1.27 -9.33
CA LEU A 148 0.51 1.52 -9.49
C LEU A 148 0.34 2.99 -9.93
N TYR A 149 -0.13 3.20 -11.14
CA TYR A 149 -0.28 4.52 -11.76
C TYR A 149 -1.66 5.08 -11.45
N LEU A 150 -1.73 6.28 -10.89
CA LEU A 150 -2.97 6.89 -10.41
C LEU A 150 -3.56 7.83 -11.45
N TYR A 151 -4.86 7.67 -11.71
CA TYR A 151 -5.62 8.47 -12.66
C TYR A 151 -6.80 9.14 -11.97
N SER A 152 -7.05 10.41 -12.27
CA SER A 152 -8.21 11.16 -11.81
C SER A 152 -8.88 11.86 -12.98
N GLY A 153 -10.22 11.78 -13.09
CA GLY A 153 -10.95 12.34 -14.22
C GLY A 153 -10.51 11.81 -15.59
N GLY A 154 -9.99 10.58 -15.66
CA GLY A 154 -9.47 9.96 -16.89
C GLY A 154 -8.07 10.42 -17.29
N LYS A 155 -7.43 11.29 -16.51
CA LYS A 155 -6.07 11.81 -16.77
C LYS A 155 -5.07 11.19 -15.81
N ASP A 156 -3.85 10.93 -16.28
CA ASP A 156 -2.72 10.55 -15.46
C ASP A 156 -2.39 11.69 -14.50
N THR A 157 -2.40 11.41 -13.20
CA THR A 157 -2.07 12.40 -12.16
C THR A 157 -0.57 12.63 -12.03
N LEU A 158 0.26 11.83 -12.69
CA LEU A 158 1.69 11.72 -12.51
C LEU A 158 2.11 11.19 -11.13
N PHE A 159 1.17 10.87 -10.25
CA PHE A 159 1.46 10.20 -8.98
C PHE A 159 1.41 8.68 -9.13
N ARG A 160 2.28 8.03 -8.38
CA ARG A 160 2.47 6.57 -8.38
C ARG A 160 2.56 6.07 -6.94
N ILE A 161 2.06 4.86 -6.70
CA ILE A 161 2.44 4.05 -5.55
C ILE A 161 3.40 3.00 -6.08
N HIS A 162 4.64 2.98 -5.59
CA HIS A 162 5.65 2.10 -6.14
C HIS A 162 6.64 1.57 -5.08
N GLY A 163 7.44 0.60 -5.45
CA GLY A 163 8.53 0.09 -4.62
C GLY A 163 9.69 1.08 -4.48
N THR A 164 10.72 0.69 -3.78
CA THR A 164 11.92 1.53 -3.63
C THR A 164 13.19 0.68 -3.53
N ASN A 165 14.31 1.25 -3.94
CA ASN A 165 15.66 0.77 -3.63
C ASN A 165 16.27 1.48 -2.42
N GLN A 166 15.48 2.28 -1.69
CA GLN A 166 15.88 3.05 -0.52
C GLN A 166 14.91 2.80 0.65
N PRO A 167 14.85 1.57 1.18
CA PRO A 167 13.89 1.20 2.24
C PRO A 167 14.13 1.91 3.57
N GLU A 168 15.32 2.50 3.78
CA GLU A 168 15.68 3.29 4.96
C GLU A 168 14.83 4.55 5.17
N TYR A 169 14.17 5.04 4.10
CA TYR A 169 13.29 6.21 4.19
C TYR A 169 11.84 5.89 4.51
N ILE A 170 11.46 4.63 4.72
CA ILE A 170 10.09 4.30 5.12
C ILE A 170 9.76 4.94 6.47
N GLY A 171 8.68 5.71 6.48
CA GLY A 171 8.25 6.53 7.62
C GLY A 171 8.75 7.98 7.58
N ALA A 172 9.41 8.38 6.49
CA ALA A 172 9.94 9.74 6.33
C ALA A 172 9.35 10.45 5.11
N SER A 173 9.41 11.78 5.11
CA SER A 173 9.21 12.62 3.94
C SER A 173 10.54 12.87 3.24
N ILE A 174 10.51 12.95 1.91
CA ILE A 174 11.69 13.20 1.07
C ILE A 174 11.38 14.27 0.03
N SER A 175 12.42 14.96 -0.45
CA SER A 175 12.31 16.11 -1.34
C SER A 175 11.78 15.82 -2.74
N SER A 176 11.54 14.56 -3.12
CA SER A 176 11.03 14.23 -4.45
C SER A 176 10.34 12.88 -4.50
N GLY A 177 9.43 12.76 -5.44
CA GLY A 177 8.84 11.51 -5.83
C GLY A 177 7.42 11.31 -5.32
N CYS A 178 6.95 10.13 -5.61
CA CYS A 178 5.61 9.67 -5.35
C CYS A 178 5.51 9.02 -3.95
N ILE A 179 4.57 8.12 -3.81
CA ILE A 179 4.33 7.32 -2.61
C ILE A 179 5.17 6.05 -2.74
N ARG A 180 6.17 5.87 -1.87
CA ARG A 180 7.07 4.72 -1.93
C ARG A 180 6.80 3.72 -0.82
N MET A 181 6.91 2.45 -1.14
CA MET A 181 6.77 1.32 -0.23
C MET A 181 8.03 0.46 -0.29
N THR A 182 8.25 -0.41 0.69
CA THR A 182 9.24 -1.47 0.49
C THR A 182 8.85 -2.34 -0.71
N ASN A 183 9.82 -3.00 -1.32
CA ASN A 183 9.54 -3.89 -2.46
C ASN A 183 8.63 -5.06 -2.06
N GLU A 184 8.76 -5.55 -0.85
CA GLU A 184 7.95 -6.62 -0.29
C GLU A 184 6.49 -6.17 -0.08
N ASP A 185 6.29 -4.97 0.45
CA ASP A 185 4.96 -4.44 0.74
C ASP A 185 4.21 -4.01 -0.51
N VAL A 186 4.90 -3.43 -1.50
CA VAL A 186 4.24 -3.09 -2.76
C VAL A 186 3.88 -4.34 -3.57
N ILE A 187 4.65 -5.44 -3.47
CA ILE A 187 4.26 -6.73 -4.06
C ILE A 187 2.99 -7.26 -3.37
N ASP A 188 2.92 -7.19 -2.04
CA ASP A 188 1.74 -7.59 -1.28
C ASP A 188 0.51 -6.77 -1.69
N LEU A 189 0.62 -5.45 -1.72
CA LEU A 189 -0.46 -4.56 -2.13
C LEU A 189 -0.90 -4.83 -3.57
N TYR A 190 0.06 -4.95 -4.51
CA TYR A 190 -0.18 -5.21 -5.92
C TYR A 190 -0.99 -6.50 -6.15
N ASN A 191 -0.71 -7.56 -5.38
CA ASN A 191 -1.40 -8.84 -5.48
C ASN A 191 -2.86 -8.78 -4.95
N ARG A 192 -3.20 -7.76 -4.15
CA ARG A 192 -4.53 -7.61 -3.51
C ARG A 192 -5.44 -6.63 -4.23
N VAL A 193 -4.91 -5.78 -5.10
CA VAL A 193 -5.65 -4.74 -5.79
C VAL A 193 -5.74 -5.02 -7.29
N LYS A 194 -6.53 -4.22 -8.00
CA LYS A 194 -6.72 -4.34 -9.46
C LYS A 194 -6.88 -2.97 -10.10
N MET A 195 -6.79 -2.91 -11.41
CA MET A 195 -7.17 -1.70 -12.15
C MET A 195 -8.60 -1.28 -11.78
N GLY A 196 -8.83 0.00 -11.63
CA GLY A 196 -10.08 0.58 -11.16
C GLY A 196 -10.21 0.68 -9.64
N THR A 197 -9.31 0.06 -8.84
CA THR A 197 -9.29 0.24 -7.38
C THR A 197 -9.25 1.73 -7.05
N ILE A 198 -10.15 2.17 -6.16
CA ILE A 198 -10.23 3.55 -5.69
C ILE A 198 -9.04 3.84 -4.76
N VAL A 199 -8.43 4.98 -4.95
CA VAL A 199 -7.36 5.51 -4.09
C VAL A 199 -7.79 6.87 -3.57
N VAL A 200 -7.92 6.98 -2.26
CA VAL A 200 -8.22 8.23 -1.56
C VAL A 200 -6.92 8.73 -0.94
N VAL A 201 -6.45 9.89 -1.38
CA VAL A 201 -5.33 10.58 -0.73
C VAL A 201 -5.93 11.65 0.18
N LEU A 202 -5.66 11.52 1.47
CA LEU A 202 -6.23 12.41 2.49
C LEU A 202 -5.65 13.80 2.36
N GLU A 203 -6.47 14.80 2.68
CA GLU A 203 -6.01 16.17 2.77
C GLU A 203 -5.05 16.31 3.96
N PRO A 204 -3.87 16.91 3.77
CA PRO A 204 -2.94 17.16 4.86
C PRO A 204 -3.58 18.06 5.94
N LYS A 205 -3.39 17.70 7.20
CA LYS A 205 -3.98 18.43 8.34
C LYS A 205 -3.27 19.77 8.61
N HIS A 206 -2.04 19.91 8.16
CA HIS A 206 -1.24 21.11 8.33
C HIS A 206 -1.24 21.90 7.02
N GLY A 207 -1.99 23.00 6.99
CA GLY A 207 -2.16 23.88 5.83
C GLY A 207 -0.92 24.66 5.39
N ASP A 208 0.25 24.35 5.90
CA ASP A 208 1.52 25.03 5.60
C ASP A 208 2.44 24.17 4.73
N SER A 209 1.91 23.64 3.61
CA SER A 209 2.81 23.22 2.55
C SER A 209 3.42 24.49 1.92
N PRO A 210 4.75 24.62 1.81
CA PRO A 210 5.40 25.74 1.11
C PRO A 210 4.86 25.94 -0.31
N PHE A 211 4.30 24.89 -0.89
CA PHE A 211 3.71 24.89 -2.23
C PHE A 211 2.35 25.61 -2.29
N ASN A 212 1.50 25.49 -1.27
CA ASN A 212 0.24 26.23 -1.20
C ASN A 212 0.46 27.74 -1.03
N SER A 213 1.52 28.12 -0.33
CA SER A 213 1.90 29.53 -0.17
C SER A 213 2.34 30.16 -1.48
N GLN A 214 3.01 29.43 -2.37
CA GLN A 214 3.41 29.94 -3.69
C GLN A 214 2.25 30.03 -4.68
N MET A 215 1.29 29.10 -4.65
CA MET A 215 0.09 29.18 -5.50
C MET A 215 -0.85 30.32 -5.04
N ALA A 216 -0.99 30.54 -3.75
CA ALA A 216 -1.80 31.64 -3.22
C ALA A 216 -1.22 33.02 -3.61
N LEU A 217 0.12 33.12 -3.73
CA LEU A 217 0.78 34.36 -4.15
C LEU A 217 0.70 34.60 -5.68
N GLN A 218 0.55 33.54 -6.49
CA GLN A 218 0.41 33.66 -7.95
C GLN A 218 -1.04 33.82 -8.43
N GLY A 219 -2.03 33.47 -7.60
CA GLY A 219 -3.46 33.60 -7.90
C GLY A 219 -4.07 34.96 -7.52
N GLY A 220 -3.36 35.83 -6.83
CA GLY A 220 -3.85 37.11 -6.30
C GLY A 220 -3.67 38.34 -7.20
N GLY A 221 -3.30 38.18 -8.44
CA GLY A 221 -2.97 39.30 -9.33
C GLY A 221 -3.80 39.44 -10.60
N ASN A 222 -5.13 39.46 -10.51
CA ASN A 222 -5.95 40.03 -11.58
C ASN A 222 -7.33 40.46 -11.01
N SER A 223 -7.35 41.57 -10.31
CA SER A 223 -8.57 42.37 -10.15
C SER A 223 -8.47 43.51 -11.15
N ILE A 224 -9.33 43.41 -12.13
CA ILE A 224 -9.58 44.33 -13.22
C ILE A 224 -10.01 45.70 -12.63
N GLN A 225 -9.40 46.74 -13.15
CA GLN A 225 -10.05 48.03 -13.32
C GLN A 225 -10.48 48.15 -14.78
#